data_8a0770a11f7a163ada87b7ba6b45b809
#
_entry.id   8a0770a11f7a163ada87b7ba6b45b809
#
_cell.length_a   1.000
_cell.length_b   1.000
_cell.length_c   1.000
_cell.angle_alpha   90.00
_cell.angle_beta   90.00
_cell.angle_gamma   90.00
#
_symmetry.space_group_name_H-M   'P 1'
#
loop_
_entity.id
_entity.type
_entity.pdbx_description
1 polymer ?
#
loop_
_entity_poly.entity_id
_entity_poly.type
_entity_poly.pdbx_seq_one_letter_code
_entity_poly.pdbx_strand_id
1 'polypeptide(L)'
;LDMPIEKFDKVMSNNIKSNQILCNLVLPDMVERNDGSIIIISSIGGLKGSNILGAYNISKAADIMMVKNIAAEFGKNNIRANSIAPGLIKTDFAKALWENPDILKAVLGNTPMQRIGEPDEIAGVAVMLASKAGEYINGQTIVIDGGTTIV
;
A
#
# COMPACT_ATOMS: atom_id res chain seq x y z
N LEU A 1 -16.82 -11.34 6.13
CA LEU A 1 -17.52 -10.55 5.07
C LEU A 1 -18.92 -10.06 5.51
N ASP A 2 -19.29 -10.23 6.75
CA ASP A 2 -20.55 -9.69 7.31
C ASP A 2 -20.40 -8.18 7.58
N MET A 3 -20.42 -7.40 6.49
CA MET A 3 -20.32 -5.93 6.53
C MET A 3 -21.48 -5.34 5.72
N PRO A 4 -22.22 -4.34 6.25
CA PRO A 4 -23.22 -3.61 5.48
C PRO A 4 -22.60 -3.04 4.18
N ILE A 5 -23.36 -3.13 3.09
CA ILE A 5 -22.85 -2.75 1.77
C ILE A 5 -22.41 -1.28 1.71
N GLU A 6 -23.09 -0.40 2.42
CA GLU A 6 -22.75 1.03 2.48
C GLU A 6 -21.36 1.27 3.13
N LYS A 7 -20.98 0.43 4.09
CA LYS A 7 -19.64 0.47 4.71
C LYS A 7 -18.59 -0.07 3.76
N PHE A 8 -18.90 -1.14 3.03
CA PHE A 8 -18.04 -1.68 1.97
C PHE A 8 -17.79 -0.61 0.91
N ASP A 9 -18.85 0.02 0.39
CA ASP A 9 -18.76 1.06 -0.64
C ASP A 9 -17.91 2.25 -0.17
N LYS A 10 -18.06 2.64 1.10
CA LYS A 10 -17.22 3.70 1.69
C LYS A 10 -15.74 3.33 1.71
N VAL A 11 -15.39 2.09 2.06
CA VAL A 11 -13.99 1.62 2.03
C VAL A 11 -13.45 1.64 0.60
N MET A 12 -14.21 1.11 -0.36
CA MET A 12 -13.80 1.09 -1.78
C MET A 12 -13.69 2.51 -2.35
N SER A 13 -14.62 3.39 -2.01
CA SER A 13 -14.59 4.79 -2.45
C SER A 13 -13.37 5.52 -1.91
N ASN A 14 -13.06 5.34 -0.63
CA ASN A 14 -11.93 6.03 -0.01
C ASN A 14 -10.56 5.48 -0.46
N ASN A 15 -10.43 4.17 -0.62
CA ASN A 15 -9.13 3.54 -0.86
C ASN A 15 -8.83 3.35 -2.36
N ILE A 16 -9.85 3.02 -3.17
CA ILE A 16 -9.63 2.68 -4.59
C ILE A 16 -10.10 3.78 -5.52
N LYS A 17 -11.36 4.22 -5.38
CA LYS A 17 -11.90 5.26 -6.27
C LYS A 17 -11.10 6.57 -6.18
N SER A 18 -10.66 6.95 -4.98
CA SER A 18 -9.82 8.14 -4.79
C SER A 18 -8.48 8.00 -5.51
N ASN A 19 -7.79 6.86 -5.38
CA ASN A 19 -6.52 6.60 -6.06
C ASN A 19 -6.70 6.60 -7.58
N GLN A 20 -7.78 5.99 -8.09
CA GLN A 20 -8.09 5.99 -9.53
C GLN A 20 -8.32 7.43 -10.05
N ILE A 21 -9.08 8.25 -9.31
CA ILE A 21 -9.31 9.65 -9.69
C ILE A 21 -7.98 10.42 -9.73
N LEU A 22 -7.14 10.29 -8.70
CA LEU A 22 -5.84 10.95 -8.66
C LEU A 22 -4.94 10.51 -9.81
N CYS A 23 -4.87 9.22 -10.10
CA CYS A 23 -4.10 8.70 -11.23
C CYS A 23 -4.61 9.27 -12.56
N ASN A 24 -5.93 9.31 -12.78
CA ASN A 24 -6.51 9.88 -13.99
C ASN A 24 -6.19 11.37 -14.19
N LEU A 25 -6.01 12.11 -13.09
CA LEU A 25 -5.66 13.53 -13.14
C LEU A 25 -4.18 13.77 -13.44
N VAL A 26 -3.27 12.92 -12.95
CA VAL A 26 -1.83 13.17 -13.09
C VAL A 26 -1.18 12.45 -14.28
N LEU A 27 -1.75 11.31 -14.71
CA LEU A 27 -1.19 10.50 -15.79
C LEU A 27 -1.07 11.25 -17.13
N PRO A 28 -2.04 12.08 -17.60
CA PRO A 28 -1.90 12.80 -18.86
C PRO A 28 -0.63 13.68 -18.91
N ASP A 29 -0.38 14.46 -17.87
CA ASP A 29 0.80 15.33 -17.78
C ASP A 29 2.12 14.49 -17.69
N MET A 30 2.08 13.36 -16.99
CA MET A 30 3.22 12.44 -16.94
C MET A 30 3.52 11.84 -18.32
N VAL A 31 2.50 11.46 -19.07
CA VAL A 31 2.64 10.94 -20.44
C VAL A 31 3.21 12.00 -21.37
N GLU A 32 2.72 13.24 -21.31
CA GLU A 32 3.19 14.34 -22.14
C GLU A 32 4.68 14.62 -21.95
N ARG A 33 5.14 14.66 -20.68
CA ARG A 33 6.56 14.90 -20.37
C ARG A 33 7.45 13.65 -20.46
N ASN A 34 6.86 12.47 -20.72
CA ASN A 34 7.54 11.18 -20.77
C ASN A 34 8.36 10.88 -19.49
N ASP A 35 7.80 11.21 -18.34
CA ASP A 35 8.40 11.00 -17.01
C ASP A 35 7.36 11.00 -15.91
N GLY A 36 7.43 10.00 -15.00
CA GLY A 36 6.55 9.93 -13.85
C GLY A 36 6.85 8.77 -12.90
N SER A 37 6.56 8.99 -11.61
CA SER A 37 6.60 7.94 -10.59
C SER A 37 5.35 8.02 -9.73
N ILE A 38 4.57 6.95 -9.73
CA ILE A 38 3.37 6.78 -8.90
C ILE A 38 3.69 5.77 -7.81
N ILE A 39 3.42 6.13 -6.55
CA ILE A 39 3.60 5.27 -5.40
C ILE A 39 2.27 5.19 -4.65
N ILE A 40 1.70 4.00 -4.56
CA ILE A 40 0.45 3.75 -3.82
C ILE A 40 0.78 3.02 -2.52
N ILE A 41 0.36 3.59 -1.40
CA ILE A 41 0.49 2.92 -0.10
C ILE A 41 -0.63 1.90 0.06
N SER A 42 -0.26 0.64 -0.11
CA SER A 42 -1.11 -0.52 0.13
C SER A 42 -1.00 -0.99 1.60
N SER A 43 -0.93 -2.27 1.82
CA SER A 43 -0.74 -2.93 3.12
C SER A 43 -0.37 -4.39 2.91
N ILE A 44 0.29 -5.02 3.88
CA ILE A 44 0.39 -6.49 3.94
C ILE A 44 -0.99 -7.16 3.95
N GLY A 45 -2.05 -6.44 4.39
CA GLY A 45 -3.42 -6.89 4.26
C GLY A 45 -3.89 -7.12 2.82
N GLY A 46 -3.25 -6.48 1.82
CA GLY A 46 -3.49 -6.76 0.40
C GLY A 46 -2.82 -8.04 -0.12
N LEU A 47 -1.95 -8.66 0.68
CA LEU A 47 -1.18 -9.86 0.31
C LEU A 47 -1.69 -11.13 1.01
N LYS A 48 -2.45 -10.99 2.09
CA LYS A 48 -2.96 -12.12 2.87
C LYS A 48 -4.39 -11.91 3.34
N GLY A 49 -5.10 -13.02 3.55
CA GLY A 49 -6.45 -12.99 4.11
C GLY A 49 -6.49 -12.55 5.58
N SER A 50 -7.65 -12.10 6.02
CA SER A 50 -7.94 -11.78 7.42
C SER A 50 -9.41 -12.07 7.72
N ASN A 51 -9.69 -12.55 8.91
CA ASN A 51 -11.04 -12.75 9.41
C ASN A 51 -11.65 -11.46 10.03
N ILE A 52 -10.90 -10.36 10.06
CA ILE A 52 -11.31 -9.09 10.69
C ILE A 52 -11.38 -7.95 9.66
N LEU A 53 -10.42 -7.85 8.74
CA LEU A 53 -10.21 -6.71 7.86
C LEU A 53 -10.64 -6.98 6.40
N GLY A 54 -11.71 -7.75 6.16
CA GLY A 54 -12.08 -8.25 4.83
C GLY A 54 -12.17 -7.17 3.75
N ALA A 55 -13.02 -6.16 3.90
CA ALA A 55 -13.17 -5.09 2.89
C ALA A 55 -11.89 -4.25 2.73
N TYR A 56 -11.19 -3.95 3.84
CA TYR A 56 -9.91 -3.25 3.80
C TYR A 56 -8.87 -4.04 3.00
N ASN A 57 -8.73 -5.34 3.27
CA ASN A 57 -7.77 -6.19 2.55
C ASN A 57 -8.09 -6.27 1.06
N ILE A 58 -9.37 -6.38 0.68
CA ILE A 58 -9.80 -6.34 -0.72
C ILE A 58 -9.36 -5.02 -1.36
N SER A 59 -9.59 -3.90 -0.70
CA SER A 59 -9.17 -2.59 -1.22
C SER A 59 -7.65 -2.50 -1.39
N LYS A 60 -6.87 -3.03 -0.43
CA LYS A 60 -5.41 -3.00 -0.50
C LYS A 60 -4.84 -3.96 -1.55
N ALA A 61 -5.50 -5.08 -1.82
CA ALA A 61 -5.18 -5.94 -2.96
C ALA A 61 -5.48 -5.25 -4.30
N ALA A 62 -6.57 -4.47 -4.38
CA ALA A 62 -6.88 -3.67 -5.56
C ALA A 62 -5.85 -2.57 -5.83
N ASP A 63 -5.30 -1.91 -4.79
CA ASP A 63 -4.16 -0.97 -4.92
C ASP A 63 -2.95 -1.64 -5.59
N ILE A 64 -2.62 -2.87 -5.17
CA ILE A 64 -1.52 -3.66 -5.75
C ILE A 64 -1.77 -3.95 -7.24
N MET A 65 -2.99 -4.31 -7.60
CA MET A 65 -3.32 -4.56 -8.99
C MET A 65 -3.35 -3.27 -9.82
N MET A 66 -3.81 -2.15 -9.24
CA MET A 66 -3.84 -0.85 -9.90
C MET A 66 -2.44 -0.42 -10.35
N VAL A 67 -1.42 -0.52 -9.50
CA VAL A 67 -0.05 -0.15 -9.89
C VAL A 67 0.51 -1.05 -10.98
N LYS A 68 0.17 -2.35 -10.99
CA LYS A 68 0.57 -3.28 -12.05
C LYS A 68 -0.04 -2.89 -13.40
N ASN A 69 -1.32 -2.50 -13.40
CA ASN A 69 -2.00 -2.06 -14.63
C ASN A 69 -1.38 -0.76 -15.15
N ILE A 70 -1.16 0.23 -14.28
CA ILE A 70 -0.51 1.50 -14.66
C ILE A 70 0.90 1.23 -15.20
N ALA A 71 1.69 0.39 -14.54
CA ALA A 71 3.02 0.03 -14.98
C ALA A 71 3.04 -0.64 -16.36
N ALA A 72 2.10 -1.55 -16.61
CA ALA A 72 1.97 -2.25 -17.88
C ALA A 72 1.53 -1.32 -19.02
N GLU A 73 0.58 -0.42 -18.76
CA GLU A 73 0.02 0.47 -19.77
C GLU A 73 0.95 1.64 -20.12
N PHE A 74 1.54 2.28 -19.10
CA PHE A 74 2.30 3.52 -19.23
C PHE A 74 3.82 3.38 -19.11
N GLY A 75 4.34 2.16 -18.91
CA GLY A 75 5.78 1.93 -18.85
C GLY A 75 6.54 2.36 -20.10
N LYS A 76 5.93 2.24 -21.28
CA LYS A 76 6.46 2.77 -22.55
C LYS A 76 6.64 4.29 -22.59
N ASN A 77 5.96 5.01 -21.71
CA ASN A 77 6.05 6.45 -21.54
C ASN A 77 6.99 6.83 -20.38
N ASN A 78 7.89 5.93 -19.97
CA ASN A 78 8.80 6.15 -18.85
C ASN A 78 8.07 6.48 -17.51
N ILE A 79 6.85 5.98 -17.35
CA ILE A 79 6.08 6.12 -16.11
C ILE A 79 6.21 4.83 -15.30
N ARG A 80 6.62 4.97 -14.06
CA ARG A 80 6.74 3.87 -13.11
C ARG A 80 5.61 3.94 -12.09
N ALA A 81 5.00 2.81 -11.78
CA ALA A 81 4.01 2.71 -10.73
C ALA A 81 4.35 1.53 -9.82
N ASN A 82 4.48 1.79 -8.52
CA ASN A 82 4.81 0.79 -7.53
C ASN A 82 3.93 0.94 -6.30
N SER A 83 3.80 -0.11 -5.51
CA SER A 83 3.14 -0.04 -4.21
C SER A 83 4.10 -0.34 -3.08
N ILE A 84 3.84 0.25 -1.92
CA ILE A 84 4.47 -0.13 -0.65
C ILE A 84 3.39 -0.85 0.16
N ALA A 85 3.74 -1.98 0.76
CA ALA A 85 2.87 -2.77 1.61
C ALA A 85 3.42 -2.79 3.06
N PRO A 86 3.07 -1.79 3.88
CA PRO A 86 3.49 -1.75 5.27
C PRO A 86 2.82 -2.83 6.12
N GLY A 87 3.55 -3.29 7.15
CA GLY A 87 2.97 -3.95 8.31
C GLY A 87 2.28 -2.96 9.26
N LEU A 88 2.25 -3.27 10.56
CA LEU A 88 1.75 -2.31 11.56
C LEU A 88 2.79 -1.21 11.79
N ILE A 89 2.39 0.02 11.47
CA ILE A 89 3.21 1.23 11.62
C ILE A 89 2.58 2.14 12.67
N LYS A 90 3.41 2.77 13.49
CA LYS A 90 3.00 3.67 14.57
C LYS A 90 2.52 5.01 13.99
N THR A 91 1.24 5.05 13.63
CA THR A 91 0.56 6.22 13.08
C THR A 91 -0.75 6.48 13.83
N ASP A 92 -1.28 7.69 13.75
CA ASP A 92 -2.60 8.01 14.32
C ASP A 92 -3.70 7.15 13.70
N PHE A 93 -3.61 6.83 12.42
CA PHE A 93 -4.55 5.94 11.74
C PHE A 93 -4.61 4.54 12.38
N ALA A 94 -3.47 4.01 12.80
CA ALA A 94 -3.36 2.69 13.40
C ALA A 94 -3.44 2.69 14.93
N LYS A 95 -3.71 3.85 15.55
CA LYS A 95 -3.63 4.07 17.00
C LYS A 95 -4.44 3.04 17.79
N ALA A 96 -5.67 2.75 17.37
CA ALA A 96 -6.53 1.76 18.03
C ALA A 96 -5.93 0.33 18.04
N LEU A 97 -4.98 0.02 17.15
CA LEU A 97 -4.33 -1.29 17.09
C LEU A 97 -3.10 -1.35 18.00
N TRP A 98 -2.25 -0.32 18.00
CA TRP A 98 -1.01 -0.36 18.76
C TRP A 98 -1.14 0.16 20.21
N GLU A 99 -2.21 0.88 20.56
CA GLU A 99 -2.54 1.22 21.95
C GLU A 99 -3.27 0.09 22.68
N ASN A 100 -3.82 -0.89 21.97
CA ASN A 100 -4.45 -2.07 22.60
C ASN A 100 -3.37 -3.12 22.91
N PRO A 101 -3.11 -3.43 24.20
CA PRO A 101 -2.02 -4.34 24.58
C PRO A 101 -2.18 -5.75 24.02
N ASP A 102 -3.41 -6.27 23.92
CA ASP A 102 -3.67 -7.62 23.44
C ASP A 102 -3.45 -7.72 21.93
N ILE A 103 -3.92 -6.72 21.17
CA ILE A 103 -3.69 -6.65 19.72
C ILE A 103 -2.20 -6.47 19.44
N LEU A 104 -1.55 -5.55 20.16
CA LEU A 104 -0.11 -5.31 19.99
C LEU A 104 0.69 -6.57 20.28
N LYS A 105 0.41 -7.26 21.39
CA LYS A 105 1.07 -8.52 21.74
C LYS A 105 0.90 -9.59 20.66
N ALA A 106 -0.31 -9.73 20.11
CA ALA A 106 -0.59 -10.68 19.03
C ALA A 106 0.18 -10.33 17.75
N VAL A 107 0.25 -9.03 17.38
CA VAL A 107 1.04 -8.57 16.22
C VAL A 107 2.53 -8.84 16.43
N LEU A 108 3.07 -8.45 17.59
CA LEU A 108 4.49 -8.64 17.89
C LEU A 108 4.89 -10.12 17.92
N GLY A 109 4.00 -10.99 18.41
CA GLY A 109 4.23 -12.45 18.41
C GLY A 109 4.36 -13.06 17.02
N ASN A 110 3.82 -12.40 15.99
CA ASN A 110 3.90 -12.82 14.59
C ASN A 110 4.86 -11.94 13.75
N THR A 111 5.60 -11.02 14.38
CA THR A 111 6.56 -10.15 13.70
C THR A 111 7.98 -10.54 14.12
N PRO A 112 8.83 -11.07 13.22
CA PRO A 112 10.19 -11.48 13.56
C PRO A 112 11.04 -10.39 14.23
N MET A 113 10.89 -9.13 13.82
CA MET A 113 11.59 -8.00 14.44
C MET A 113 11.03 -7.60 15.81
N GLN A 114 9.91 -8.19 16.27
CA GLN A 114 9.27 -7.98 17.57
C GLN A 114 9.02 -6.51 17.95
N ARG A 115 8.79 -5.68 16.95
CA ARG A 115 8.40 -4.28 17.10
C ARG A 115 7.47 -3.85 15.97
N ILE A 116 6.73 -2.78 16.16
CA ILE A 116 6.03 -2.09 15.07
C ILE A 116 7.01 -1.18 14.33
N GLY A 117 6.69 -0.84 13.08
CA GLY A 117 7.49 0.08 12.28
C GLY A 117 7.20 1.55 12.63
N GLU A 118 8.13 2.41 12.30
CA GLU A 118 7.96 3.87 12.36
C GLU A 118 7.71 4.46 10.96
N PRO A 119 7.01 5.60 10.83
CA PRO A 119 6.71 6.21 9.52
C PRO A 119 7.94 6.47 8.64
N ASP A 120 9.07 6.87 9.24
CA ASP A 120 10.31 7.15 8.51
C ASP A 120 10.89 5.90 7.84
N GLU A 121 10.59 4.69 8.35
CA GLU A 121 11.01 3.44 7.72
C GLU A 121 10.25 3.17 6.41
N ILE A 122 9.05 3.74 6.27
CA ILE A 122 8.29 3.70 5.01
C ILE A 122 8.78 4.79 4.05
N ALA A 123 9.07 5.99 4.58
CA ALA A 123 9.50 7.15 3.80
C ALA A 123 10.78 6.88 3.01
N GLY A 124 11.76 6.16 3.58
CA GLY A 124 12.99 5.79 2.89
C GLY A 124 12.76 5.01 1.60
N VAL A 125 11.83 4.05 1.60
CA VAL A 125 11.47 3.29 0.40
C VAL A 125 10.69 4.15 -0.59
N ALA A 126 9.82 5.05 -0.13
CA ALA A 126 9.12 5.98 -1.01
C ALA A 126 10.11 6.91 -1.75
N VAL A 127 11.12 7.44 -1.04
CA VAL A 127 12.20 8.24 -1.65
C VAL A 127 12.99 7.41 -2.67
N MET A 128 13.36 6.17 -2.35
CA MET A 128 14.04 5.27 -3.29
C MET A 128 13.20 5.07 -4.56
N LEU A 129 11.93 4.73 -4.42
CA LEU A 129 11.04 4.51 -5.57
C LEU A 129 10.80 5.78 -6.40
N ALA A 130 10.80 6.96 -5.79
CA ALA A 130 10.65 8.24 -6.49
C ALA A 130 11.92 8.71 -7.18
N SER A 131 13.08 8.23 -6.76
CA SER A 131 14.39 8.68 -7.24
C SER A 131 14.95 7.80 -8.37
N LYS A 132 16.15 8.17 -8.88
CA LYS A 132 16.92 7.36 -9.83
C LYS A 132 17.28 5.97 -9.29
N ALA A 133 17.38 5.78 -7.97
CA ALA A 133 17.65 4.47 -7.38
C ALA A 133 16.51 3.45 -7.68
N GLY A 134 15.29 3.94 -7.92
CA GLY A 134 14.15 3.12 -8.32
C GLY A 134 13.87 3.07 -9.83
N GLU A 135 14.77 3.56 -10.68
CA GLU A 135 14.51 3.80 -12.11
C GLU A 135 14.11 2.55 -12.92
N TYR A 136 14.58 1.38 -12.48
CA TYR A 136 14.20 0.10 -13.10
C TYR A 136 13.21 -0.73 -12.29
N ILE A 137 12.57 -0.12 -11.26
CA ILE A 137 11.55 -0.77 -10.44
C ILE A 137 10.18 -0.30 -10.95
N ASN A 138 9.40 -1.22 -11.53
CA ASN A 138 8.08 -0.91 -12.08
C ASN A 138 7.10 -2.07 -11.83
N GLY A 139 5.87 -1.77 -11.44
CA GLY A 139 4.81 -2.74 -11.16
C GLY A 139 5.03 -3.58 -9.89
N GLN A 140 5.95 -3.18 -9.02
CA GLN A 140 6.33 -3.96 -7.84
C GLN A 140 5.58 -3.55 -6.59
N THR A 141 5.50 -4.49 -5.64
CA THR A 141 5.03 -4.24 -4.28
C THR A 141 6.18 -4.48 -3.31
N ILE A 142 6.62 -3.42 -2.64
CA ILE A 142 7.69 -3.51 -1.64
C ILE A 142 7.07 -3.69 -0.27
N VAL A 143 7.35 -4.82 0.35
CA VAL A 143 6.85 -5.14 1.70
C VAL A 143 7.79 -4.56 2.75
N ILE A 144 7.22 -3.86 3.74
CA ILE A 144 7.95 -3.28 4.88
C ILE A 144 7.18 -3.60 6.15
N ASP A 145 7.43 -4.76 6.74
CA ASP A 145 6.56 -5.34 7.77
C ASP A 145 7.30 -6.04 8.93
N GLY A 146 8.61 -5.85 9.03
CA GLY A 146 9.42 -6.51 10.05
C GLY A 146 9.45 -8.04 9.95
N GLY A 147 9.11 -8.57 8.77
CA GLY A 147 9.10 -10.01 8.48
C GLY A 147 7.74 -10.71 8.74
N THR A 148 6.67 -9.97 9.03
CA THR A 148 5.35 -10.54 9.36
C THR A 148 4.76 -11.43 8.25
N THR A 149 5.09 -11.20 6.99
CA THR A 149 4.53 -11.98 5.86
C THR A 149 5.36 -13.18 5.45
N ILE A 150 6.54 -13.39 6.03
CA ILE A 150 7.43 -14.52 5.68
C ILE A 150 7.38 -15.67 6.68
N VAL A 151 6.58 -15.55 7.75
CA VAL A 151 6.40 -16.56 8.81
C VAL A 151 4.95 -16.99 8.91
#